data_4253664711b2b0c3261a63689ae27898
#
_entry.id   4253664711b2b0c3261a63689ae27898
#
_cell.length_a   1.000
_cell.length_b   1.000
_cell.length_c   1.000
_cell.angle_alpha   90.00
_cell.angle_beta   90.00
_cell.angle_gamma   90.00
#
_symmetry.space_group_name_H-M   'P 1'
#
loop_
_entity.id
_entity.type
_entity.pdbx_description
1 polymer ?
#
loop_
_entity_poly.entity_id
_entity_poly.type
_entity_poly.pdbx_seq_one_letter_code
_entity_poly.pdbx_strand_id
1 'polypeptide(L)'
;MVRSIAIASGKGGVGKTSLAVNCAVKLTTEGRRVALLDADFGMANSHILLDKKIENSVNDILEKNLNIEKVVHETPTGLKLIPGGSGVLELLNLDSQKRWEIIRSLDALKNDLDILVVDTPAGASDASVEFSAACDAVVVVLVPEPTSFMDAYSFIKALYLEKKFESVSIVVNLAKNEKAAKKSYDSFKKIVTKFLNVDMNFLGWLPESKSIAGSIVARKPAVLQKSLEPILQKNFSEIANNLAKIETVKSSGVKFFNNK
;
A
#
# COMPACT_ATOMS: atom_id res chain seq x y z
N MET A 1 15.59 10.66 -6.04
CA MET A 1 15.52 9.19 -5.92
C MET A 1 14.08 8.85 -5.59
N VAL A 2 13.46 7.95 -6.36
CA VAL A 2 12.08 7.50 -6.10
C VAL A 2 12.06 6.69 -4.80
N ARG A 3 11.04 6.91 -3.98
CA ARG A 3 10.79 6.12 -2.76
C ARG A 3 9.60 5.20 -2.99
N SER A 4 9.76 3.91 -2.76
CA SER A 4 8.69 2.91 -2.88
C SER A 4 8.17 2.50 -1.50
N ILE A 5 6.85 2.49 -1.32
CA ILE A 5 6.18 2.25 -0.04
C ILE A 5 5.07 1.23 -0.24
N ALA A 6 5.19 0.07 0.40
CA ALA A 6 4.13 -0.92 0.44
C ALA A 6 3.09 -0.56 1.50
N ILE A 7 1.83 -0.64 1.13
CA ILE A 7 0.70 -0.66 2.06
C ILE A 7 0.21 -2.11 2.11
N ALA A 8 0.41 -2.76 3.25
CA ALA A 8 0.16 -4.18 3.45
C ALA A 8 -0.78 -4.44 4.63
N SER A 9 -1.32 -5.63 4.71
CA SER A 9 -2.14 -6.07 5.84
C SER A 9 -2.13 -7.58 5.99
N GLY A 10 -2.27 -8.08 7.22
CA GLY A 10 -2.37 -9.52 7.49
C GLY A 10 -3.68 -10.14 7.05
N LYS A 11 -4.78 -9.37 6.91
CA LYS A 11 -6.09 -9.87 6.46
C LYS A 11 -6.80 -8.87 5.55
N GLY A 12 -7.78 -9.37 4.78
CA GLY A 12 -8.68 -8.55 3.96
C GLY A 12 -9.64 -7.70 4.81
N GLY A 13 -10.16 -6.61 4.21
CA GLY A 13 -11.20 -5.79 4.81
C GLY A 13 -10.74 -4.78 5.86
N VAL A 14 -9.46 -4.67 6.17
CA VAL A 14 -8.94 -3.69 7.15
C VAL A 14 -8.80 -2.26 6.60
N GLY A 15 -9.17 -2.03 5.34
CA GLY A 15 -9.11 -0.70 4.70
C GLY A 15 -7.78 -0.36 4.03
N LYS A 16 -6.95 -1.36 3.72
CA LYS A 16 -5.64 -1.21 3.06
C LYS A 16 -5.73 -0.39 1.77
N THR A 17 -6.51 -0.83 0.79
CA THR A 17 -6.70 -0.15 -0.51
C THR A 17 -7.25 1.27 -0.34
N SER A 18 -8.23 1.46 0.56
CA SER A 18 -8.76 2.80 0.86
C SER A 18 -7.67 3.73 1.41
N LEU A 19 -6.81 3.24 2.31
CA LEU A 19 -5.67 4.00 2.82
C LEU A 19 -4.68 4.32 1.69
N ALA A 20 -4.29 3.33 0.89
CA ALA A 20 -3.33 3.49 -0.21
C ALA A 20 -3.80 4.55 -1.22
N VAL A 21 -5.05 4.45 -1.68
CA VAL A 21 -5.65 5.41 -2.62
C VAL A 21 -5.71 6.82 -2.03
N ASN A 22 -6.23 6.98 -0.80
CA ASN A 22 -6.38 8.30 -0.19
C ASN A 22 -5.03 8.95 0.11
N CYS A 23 -4.03 8.20 0.58
CA CYS A 23 -2.68 8.71 0.81
C CYS A 23 -1.98 9.08 -0.51
N ALA A 24 -2.09 8.24 -1.55
CA ALA A 24 -1.52 8.54 -2.86
C ALA A 24 -2.12 9.83 -3.46
N VAL A 25 -3.46 9.97 -3.43
CA VAL A 25 -4.15 11.19 -3.88
C VAL A 25 -3.72 12.40 -3.06
N LYS A 26 -3.63 12.27 -1.73
CA LYS A 26 -3.22 13.36 -0.84
C LYS A 26 -1.80 13.84 -1.17
N LEU A 27 -0.85 12.93 -1.30
CA LEU A 27 0.53 13.23 -1.69
C LEU A 27 0.61 13.93 -3.06
N THR A 28 -0.20 13.48 -4.02
CA THR A 28 -0.26 14.10 -5.36
C THR A 28 -0.81 15.52 -5.29
N THR A 29 -1.88 15.74 -4.54
CA THR A 29 -2.46 17.09 -4.36
C THR A 29 -1.56 18.04 -3.56
N GLU A 30 -0.57 17.52 -2.86
CA GLU A 30 0.49 18.29 -2.19
C GLU A 30 1.73 18.49 -3.08
N GLY A 31 1.63 18.21 -4.39
CA GLY A 31 2.64 18.51 -5.40
C GLY A 31 3.71 17.44 -5.59
N ARG A 32 3.53 16.22 -5.07
CA ARG A 32 4.43 15.09 -5.33
C ARG A 32 4.03 14.37 -6.61
N ARG A 33 5.00 13.88 -7.36
CA ARG A 33 4.79 12.97 -8.50
C ARG A 33 4.62 11.55 -7.97
N VAL A 34 3.38 11.08 -7.89
CA VAL A 34 3.04 9.80 -7.23
C VAL A 34 2.48 8.80 -8.24
N ALA A 35 2.92 7.55 -8.14
CA ALA A 35 2.23 6.42 -8.75
C ALA A 35 1.64 5.51 -7.67
N LEU A 36 0.48 4.92 -7.98
CA LEU A 36 -0.15 3.86 -7.19
C LEU A 36 -0.18 2.59 -8.02
N LEU A 37 0.57 1.57 -7.59
CA LEU A 37 0.48 0.22 -8.13
C LEU A 37 -0.54 -0.57 -7.31
N ASP A 38 -1.58 -1.07 -7.97
CA ASP A 38 -2.49 -2.05 -7.38
C ASP A 38 -1.92 -3.46 -7.64
N ALA A 39 -1.23 -4.01 -6.65
CA ALA A 39 -0.60 -5.31 -6.73
C ALA A 39 -1.49 -6.44 -6.18
N ASP A 40 -2.76 -6.19 -5.86
CA ASP A 40 -3.77 -7.20 -5.55
C ASP A 40 -4.33 -7.79 -6.86
N PHE A 41 -3.44 -8.47 -7.61
CA PHE A 41 -3.73 -8.99 -8.93
C PHE A 41 -4.89 -10.01 -8.89
N GLY A 42 -5.86 -9.83 -9.79
CA GLY A 42 -7.07 -10.65 -9.81
C GLY A 42 -8.24 -10.07 -8.99
N MET A 43 -7.98 -9.28 -7.95
CA MET A 43 -8.99 -8.56 -7.15
C MET A 43 -8.69 -7.05 -7.05
N ALA A 44 -7.99 -6.49 -8.03
CA ALA A 44 -7.62 -5.08 -8.07
C ALA A 44 -8.85 -4.17 -8.06
N ASN A 45 -8.91 -3.24 -7.11
CA ASN A 45 -10.06 -2.38 -6.86
C ASN A 45 -9.73 -0.88 -6.81
N SER A 46 -8.45 -0.51 -6.89
CA SER A 46 -8.02 0.89 -6.79
C SER A 46 -8.61 1.77 -7.90
N HIS A 47 -8.77 1.22 -9.10
CA HIS A 47 -9.40 1.91 -10.23
C HIS A 47 -10.87 2.24 -9.98
N ILE A 48 -11.58 1.37 -9.24
CA ILE A 48 -12.98 1.60 -8.86
C ILE A 48 -13.07 2.79 -7.90
N LEU A 49 -12.19 2.84 -6.90
CA LEU A 49 -12.15 3.93 -5.92
C LEU A 49 -11.76 5.29 -6.55
N LEU A 50 -11.09 5.26 -7.69
CA LEU A 50 -10.66 6.44 -8.45
C LEU A 50 -11.61 6.79 -9.60
N ASP A 51 -12.72 6.04 -9.76
CA ASP A 51 -13.66 6.13 -10.90
C ASP A 51 -12.95 6.17 -12.25
N LYS A 52 -11.91 5.34 -12.39
CA LYS A 52 -11.06 5.31 -13.59
C LYS A 52 -11.37 4.09 -14.45
N LYS A 53 -11.75 4.34 -15.70
CA LYS A 53 -11.83 3.28 -16.71
C LYS A 53 -10.40 2.86 -17.10
N ILE A 54 -10.15 1.55 -17.14
CA ILE A 54 -8.87 0.95 -17.47
C ILE A 54 -8.92 0.42 -18.89
N GLU A 55 -7.88 0.70 -19.67
CA GLU A 55 -7.67 0.13 -21.01
C GLU A 55 -6.63 -0.99 -20.97
N ASN A 56 -5.53 -0.78 -20.25
CA ASN A 56 -4.45 -1.74 -20.07
C ASN A 56 -4.14 -1.90 -18.59
N SER A 57 -3.59 -3.04 -18.20
CA SER A 57 -3.20 -3.39 -16.84
C SER A 57 -1.83 -4.06 -16.82
N VAL A 58 -1.34 -4.37 -15.62
CA VAL A 58 -0.09 -5.14 -15.45
C VAL A 58 -0.13 -6.48 -16.18
N ASN A 59 -1.31 -7.10 -16.36
CA ASN A 59 -1.46 -8.31 -17.14
C ASN A 59 -0.98 -8.15 -18.60
N ASP A 60 -1.22 -6.98 -19.19
CA ASP A 60 -0.83 -6.71 -20.57
C ASP A 60 0.69 -6.58 -20.75
N ILE A 61 1.44 -6.29 -19.66
CA ILE A 61 2.90 -6.37 -19.67
C ILE A 61 3.34 -7.82 -19.87
N LEU A 62 2.74 -8.75 -19.11
CA LEU A 62 3.11 -10.17 -19.13
C LEU A 62 2.64 -10.89 -20.40
N GLU A 63 1.44 -10.60 -20.88
CA GLU A 63 0.84 -11.32 -22.01
C GLU A 63 1.15 -10.70 -23.36
N LYS A 64 1.23 -9.36 -23.43
CA LYS A 64 1.37 -8.61 -24.70
C LYS A 64 2.72 -7.90 -24.83
N ASN A 65 3.64 -8.09 -23.87
CA ASN A 65 4.91 -7.35 -23.80
C ASN A 65 4.73 -5.83 -23.93
N LEU A 66 3.66 -5.28 -23.34
CA LEU A 66 3.46 -3.84 -23.33
C LEU A 66 4.45 -3.16 -22.39
N ASN A 67 4.97 -2.03 -22.82
CA ASN A 67 5.76 -1.17 -21.94
C ASN A 67 4.88 -0.59 -20.84
N ILE A 68 5.46 -0.39 -19.64
CA ILE A 68 4.75 0.13 -18.46
C ILE A 68 4.07 1.47 -18.72
N GLU A 69 4.64 2.35 -19.56
CA GLU A 69 4.08 3.66 -19.88
C GLU A 69 2.69 3.57 -20.54
N LYS A 70 2.38 2.45 -21.24
CA LYS A 70 1.07 2.18 -21.83
C LYS A 70 0.05 1.64 -20.82
N VAL A 71 0.52 1.21 -19.66
CA VAL A 71 -0.29 0.68 -18.54
C VAL A 71 -0.59 1.77 -17.52
N VAL A 72 0.19 2.84 -17.49
CA VAL A 72 -0.04 3.98 -16.61
C VAL A 72 -1.28 4.76 -17.05
N HIS A 73 -2.20 4.97 -16.11
CA HIS A 73 -3.40 5.79 -16.30
C HIS A 73 -3.33 7.03 -15.40
N GLU A 74 -3.25 8.21 -15.99
CA GLU A 74 -3.29 9.44 -15.22
C GLU A 74 -4.72 9.76 -14.77
N THR A 75 -4.88 10.14 -13.50
CA THR A 75 -6.15 10.55 -12.91
C THR A 75 -6.31 12.06 -12.99
N PRO A 76 -7.53 12.61 -12.80
CA PRO A 76 -7.75 14.07 -12.78
C PRO A 76 -6.94 14.84 -11.72
N THR A 77 -6.43 14.14 -10.70
CA THR A 77 -5.55 14.73 -9.66
C THR A 77 -4.07 14.74 -10.05
N GLY A 78 -3.70 14.13 -11.18
CA GLY A 78 -2.30 13.90 -11.57
C GLY A 78 -1.67 12.65 -10.95
N LEU A 79 -2.43 11.86 -10.16
CA LEU A 79 -1.97 10.55 -9.68
C LEU A 79 -1.85 9.58 -10.86
N LYS A 80 -0.71 8.92 -10.99
CA LYS A 80 -0.49 7.86 -11.96
C LYS A 80 -0.95 6.52 -11.37
N LEU A 81 -2.04 5.95 -11.90
CA LEU A 81 -2.54 4.62 -11.51
C LEU A 81 -1.92 3.56 -12.41
N ILE A 82 -1.40 2.50 -11.81
CA ILE A 82 -0.93 1.27 -12.47
C ILE A 82 -1.84 0.14 -12.00
N PRO A 83 -2.88 -0.21 -12.78
CA PRO A 83 -3.86 -1.21 -12.34
C PRO A 83 -3.32 -2.62 -12.48
N GLY A 84 -3.56 -3.47 -11.48
CA GLY A 84 -3.12 -4.86 -11.46
C GLY A 84 -3.84 -5.75 -12.47
N GLY A 85 -5.04 -5.37 -12.87
CA GLY A 85 -5.97 -6.22 -13.62
C GLY A 85 -6.94 -6.95 -12.71
N SER A 86 -8.12 -7.24 -13.22
CA SER A 86 -9.17 -7.95 -12.47
C SER A 86 -9.78 -9.06 -13.32
N GLY A 87 -10.19 -10.16 -12.65
CA GLY A 87 -10.86 -11.28 -13.32
C GLY A 87 -9.96 -12.22 -14.13
N VAL A 88 -8.64 -12.07 -14.04
CA VAL A 88 -7.66 -12.93 -14.74
C VAL A 88 -7.11 -13.93 -13.72
N LEU A 89 -7.47 -15.20 -13.88
CA LEU A 89 -7.08 -16.28 -12.94
C LEU A 89 -5.55 -16.49 -12.88
N GLU A 90 -4.86 -16.29 -14.00
CA GLU A 90 -3.42 -16.42 -14.11
C GLU A 90 -2.66 -15.44 -13.21
N LEU A 91 -3.25 -14.28 -12.92
CA LEU A 91 -2.66 -13.27 -12.05
C LEU A 91 -2.75 -13.61 -10.55
N LEU A 92 -3.66 -14.53 -10.18
CA LEU A 92 -3.79 -14.94 -8.77
C LEU A 92 -2.58 -15.74 -8.27
N ASN A 93 -1.92 -16.46 -9.18
CA ASN A 93 -0.81 -17.37 -8.86
C ASN A 93 0.45 -17.06 -9.70
N LEU A 94 0.83 -15.79 -9.75
CA LEU A 94 2.08 -15.40 -10.42
C LEU A 94 3.27 -16.09 -9.76
N ASP A 95 4.11 -16.72 -10.58
CA ASP A 95 5.41 -17.20 -10.12
C ASP A 95 6.38 -16.05 -9.82
N SER A 96 7.50 -16.34 -9.16
CA SER A 96 8.50 -15.33 -8.78
C SER A 96 9.09 -14.61 -9.99
N GLN A 97 9.25 -15.30 -11.14
CA GLN A 97 9.83 -14.69 -12.33
C GLN A 97 8.91 -13.60 -12.89
N LYS A 98 7.61 -13.86 -13.01
CA LYS A 98 6.62 -12.89 -13.46
C LYS A 98 6.49 -11.71 -12.49
N ARG A 99 6.53 -11.97 -11.16
CA ARG A 99 6.54 -10.89 -10.16
C ARG A 99 7.78 -9.99 -10.32
N TRP A 100 8.95 -10.55 -10.56
CA TRP A 100 10.17 -9.79 -10.81
C TRP A 100 10.13 -9.00 -12.11
N GLU A 101 9.52 -9.55 -13.17
CA GLU A 101 9.30 -8.84 -14.41
C GLU A 101 8.45 -7.58 -14.20
N ILE A 102 7.35 -7.70 -13.46
CA ILE A 102 6.51 -6.56 -13.08
C ILE A 102 7.33 -5.53 -12.30
N ILE A 103 8.05 -5.95 -11.26
CA ILE A 103 8.85 -5.04 -10.42
C ILE A 103 9.86 -4.26 -11.27
N ARG A 104 10.56 -4.95 -12.19
CA ARG A 104 11.57 -4.32 -13.05
C ARG A 104 10.97 -3.43 -14.13
N SER A 105 9.78 -3.73 -14.61
CA SER A 105 9.11 -2.89 -15.61
C SER A 105 8.92 -1.45 -15.14
N LEU A 106 8.76 -1.25 -13.81
CA LEU A 106 8.58 0.07 -13.23
C LEU A 106 9.86 0.93 -13.25
N ASP A 107 11.03 0.37 -13.52
CA ASP A 107 12.29 1.13 -13.63
C ASP A 107 12.22 2.24 -14.69
N ALA A 108 11.42 2.04 -15.75
CA ALA A 108 11.19 3.06 -16.79
C ALA A 108 10.54 4.35 -16.24
N LEU A 109 9.79 4.26 -15.13
CA LEU A 109 9.12 5.41 -14.50
C LEU A 109 10.00 6.18 -13.50
N LYS A 110 11.23 5.75 -13.28
CA LYS A 110 12.13 6.27 -12.23
C LYS A 110 12.31 7.79 -12.26
N ASN A 111 12.39 8.39 -13.44
CA ASN A 111 12.63 9.83 -13.59
C ASN A 111 11.35 10.67 -13.45
N ASP A 112 10.19 10.02 -13.49
CA ASP A 112 8.87 10.66 -13.53
C ASP A 112 8.14 10.61 -12.18
N LEU A 113 8.76 10.00 -11.17
CA LEU A 113 8.15 9.79 -9.87
C LEU A 113 9.04 10.30 -8.73
N ASP A 114 8.37 10.73 -7.66
CA ASP A 114 8.96 10.96 -6.35
C ASP A 114 8.63 9.80 -5.40
N ILE A 115 7.40 9.27 -5.50
CA ILE A 115 6.88 8.20 -4.63
C ILE A 115 6.10 7.18 -5.45
N LEU A 116 6.37 5.89 -5.21
CA LEU A 116 5.54 4.76 -5.61
C LEU A 116 4.83 4.21 -4.36
N VAL A 117 3.51 4.23 -4.35
CA VAL A 117 2.68 3.52 -3.37
C VAL A 117 2.28 2.18 -3.97
N VAL A 118 2.47 1.09 -3.24
CA VAL A 118 2.13 -0.27 -3.67
C VAL A 118 1.05 -0.82 -2.75
N ASP A 119 -0.16 -1.00 -3.27
CA ASP A 119 -1.26 -1.68 -2.57
C ASP A 119 -1.09 -3.20 -2.75
N THR A 120 -0.58 -3.91 -1.74
CA THR A 120 -0.23 -5.33 -1.85
C THR A 120 -1.44 -6.24 -1.61
N PRO A 121 -1.42 -7.52 -2.01
CA PRO A 121 -2.45 -8.47 -1.58
C PRO A 121 -2.52 -8.56 -0.05
N ALA A 122 -3.69 -8.92 0.48
CA ALA A 122 -3.84 -9.18 1.90
C ALA A 122 -3.24 -10.55 2.30
N GLY A 123 -2.79 -10.66 3.55
CA GLY A 123 -2.22 -11.89 4.09
C GLY A 123 -0.72 -12.03 3.85
N ALA A 124 -0.19 -13.20 4.19
CA ALA A 124 1.23 -13.54 4.11
C ALA A 124 1.55 -14.46 2.92
N SER A 125 0.88 -14.25 1.76
CA SER A 125 1.21 -14.97 0.53
C SER A 125 2.57 -14.53 -0.02
N ASP A 126 3.20 -15.39 -0.84
CA ASP A 126 4.46 -15.08 -1.51
C ASP A 126 4.40 -13.75 -2.26
N ALA A 127 3.30 -13.48 -2.98
CA ALA A 127 3.10 -12.23 -3.70
C ALA A 127 3.09 -11.03 -2.74
N SER A 128 2.34 -11.11 -1.62
CA SER A 128 2.29 -10.04 -0.62
C SER A 128 3.67 -9.77 -0.02
N VAL A 129 4.41 -10.82 0.34
CA VAL A 129 5.75 -10.71 0.93
C VAL A 129 6.76 -10.17 -0.09
N GLU A 130 6.76 -10.65 -1.34
CA GLU A 130 7.71 -10.20 -2.36
C GLU A 130 7.48 -8.76 -2.80
N PHE A 131 6.24 -8.34 -3.10
CA PHE A 131 5.95 -6.95 -3.46
C PHE A 131 6.24 -6.00 -2.30
N SER A 132 5.95 -6.40 -1.06
CA SER A 132 6.29 -5.59 0.11
C SER A 132 7.81 -5.46 0.30
N ALA A 133 8.53 -6.56 0.17
CA ALA A 133 9.99 -6.56 0.31
C ALA A 133 10.70 -5.83 -0.83
N ALA A 134 10.08 -5.72 -2.00
CA ALA A 134 10.61 -4.93 -3.11
C ALA A 134 10.54 -3.43 -2.86
N CYS A 135 9.73 -2.97 -1.90
CA CYS A 135 9.64 -1.58 -1.50
C CYS A 135 10.76 -1.17 -0.53
N ASP A 136 11.00 0.15 -0.45
CA ASP A 136 11.95 0.76 0.49
C ASP A 136 11.39 0.82 1.91
N ALA A 137 10.07 0.86 2.07
CA ALA A 137 9.38 0.86 3.35
C ALA A 137 8.08 0.06 3.28
N VAL A 138 7.68 -0.49 4.43
CA VAL A 138 6.42 -1.24 4.57
C VAL A 138 5.58 -0.65 5.66
N VAL A 139 4.32 -0.36 5.31
CA VAL A 139 3.28 0.09 6.23
C VAL A 139 2.24 -1.01 6.37
N VAL A 140 2.06 -1.50 7.59
CA VAL A 140 1.07 -2.54 7.89
C VAL A 140 -0.17 -1.89 8.49
N VAL A 141 -1.30 -2.11 7.83
CA VAL A 141 -2.61 -1.66 8.31
C VAL A 141 -3.22 -2.74 9.18
N LEU A 142 -3.60 -2.36 10.40
CA LEU A 142 -4.31 -3.25 11.31
C LEU A 142 -5.53 -2.55 11.91
N VAL A 143 -6.48 -3.35 12.38
CA VAL A 143 -7.64 -2.89 13.16
C VAL A 143 -7.53 -3.37 14.60
N PRO A 144 -8.21 -2.71 15.58
CA PRO A 144 -8.15 -3.06 17.01
C PRO A 144 -8.86 -4.40 17.34
N GLU A 145 -8.47 -5.48 16.69
CA GLU A 145 -9.05 -6.83 16.85
C GLU A 145 -7.95 -7.87 17.04
N PRO A 146 -8.14 -8.87 17.92
CA PRO A 146 -7.14 -9.92 18.16
C PRO A 146 -6.74 -10.69 16.88
N THR A 147 -7.71 -11.01 16.03
CA THR A 147 -7.46 -11.70 14.75
C THR A 147 -6.58 -10.87 13.82
N SER A 148 -6.85 -9.56 13.70
CA SER A 148 -6.03 -8.65 12.91
C SER A 148 -4.57 -8.60 13.40
N PHE A 149 -4.35 -8.70 14.72
CA PHE A 149 -3.01 -8.74 15.30
C PHE A 149 -2.27 -10.02 14.93
N MET A 150 -2.95 -11.18 15.01
CA MET A 150 -2.35 -12.47 14.66
C MET A 150 -1.97 -12.54 13.17
N ASP A 151 -2.88 -12.06 12.31
CA ASP A 151 -2.65 -12.04 10.87
C ASP A 151 -1.51 -11.08 10.50
N ALA A 152 -1.49 -9.86 11.08
CA ALA A 152 -0.42 -8.90 10.86
C ALA A 152 0.93 -9.41 11.41
N TYR A 153 0.93 -10.11 12.56
CA TYR A 153 2.13 -10.78 13.09
C TYR A 153 2.66 -11.82 12.11
N SER A 154 1.78 -12.67 11.56
CA SER A 154 2.17 -13.70 10.60
C SER A 154 2.81 -13.09 9.35
N PHE A 155 2.23 -12.01 8.83
CA PHE A 155 2.80 -11.26 7.69
C PHE A 155 4.19 -10.67 8.04
N ILE A 156 4.32 -9.95 9.17
CA ILE A 156 5.61 -9.37 9.58
C ILE A 156 6.65 -10.45 9.81
N LYS A 157 6.26 -11.60 10.40
CA LYS A 157 7.16 -12.74 10.61
C LYS A 157 7.69 -13.30 9.29
N ALA A 158 6.83 -13.50 8.29
CA ALA A 158 7.25 -13.95 6.96
C ALA A 158 8.22 -12.95 6.32
N LEU A 159 7.89 -11.65 6.34
CA LEU A 159 8.72 -10.58 5.82
C LEU A 159 10.09 -10.52 6.49
N TYR A 160 10.15 -10.68 7.81
CA TYR A 160 11.40 -10.71 8.59
C TYR A 160 12.24 -11.94 8.29
N LEU A 161 11.64 -13.13 8.35
CA LEU A 161 12.40 -14.39 8.21
C LEU A 161 12.88 -14.62 6.77
N GLU A 162 12.04 -14.33 5.77
CA GLU A 162 12.32 -14.64 4.37
C GLU A 162 13.09 -13.52 3.66
N LYS A 163 12.80 -12.26 4.00
CA LYS A 163 13.33 -11.09 3.28
C LYS A 163 14.27 -10.22 4.11
N LYS A 164 14.49 -10.55 5.38
CA LYS A 164 15.35 -9.78 6.31
C LYS A 164 14.90 -8.32 6.46
N PHE A 165 13.59 -8.11 6.45
CA PHE A 165 13.02 -6.78 6.59
C PHE A 165 12.84 -6.46 8.08
N GLU A 166 13.66 -5.56 8.62
CA GLU A 166 13.84 -5.37 10.07
C GLU A 166 13.10 -4.14 10.64
N SER A 167 12.36 -3.42 9.82
CA SER A 167 11.57 -2.27 10.31
C SER A 167 10.26 -2.14 9.56
N VAL A 168 9.16 -1.94 10.27
CA VAL A 168 7.84 -1.71 9.71
C VAL A 168 7.13 -0.53 10.38
N SER A 169 6.29 0.16 9.64
CA SER A 169 5.42 1.20 10.18
C SER A 169 3.99 0.69 10.29
N ILE A 170 3.25 1.18 11.28
CA ILE A 170 1.90 0.71 11.58
C ILE A 170 0.91 1.87 11.44
N VAL A 171 -0.17 1.62 10.70
CA VAL A 171 -1.39 2.44 10.73
C VAL A 171 -2.51 1.64 11.40
N VAL A 172 -3.10 2.20 12.45
CA VAL A 172 -4.25 1.61 13.12
C VAL A 172 -5.51 2.22 12.52
N ASN A 173 -6.25 1.42 11.76
CA ASN A 173 -7.53 1.82 11.16
C ASN A 173 -8.71 1.40 12.02
N LEU A 174 -9.87 2.02 11.81
CA LEU A 174 -11.14 1.77 12.52
C LEU A 174 -10.99 1.87 14.04
N ALA A 175 -10.14 2.75 14.52
CA ALA A 175 -9.95 2.99 15.95
C ALA A 175 -10.98 3.97 16.48
N LYS A 176 -11.49 3.73 17.70
CA LYS A 176 -12.47 4.59 18.35
C LYS A 176 -11.97 6.03 18.55
N ASN A 177 -10.69 6.19 18.87
CA ASN A 177 -10.00 7.47 19.07
C ASN A 177 -8.48 7.24 19.09
N GLU A 178 -7.71 8.34 19.16
CA GLU A 178 -6.25 8.28 19.16
C GLU A 178 -5.67 7.45 20.32
N LYS A 179 -6.23 7.61 21.52
CA LYS A 179 -5.78 6.84 22.70
C LYS A 179 -5.97 5.34 22.50
N ALA A 180 -7.11 4.93 21.93
CA ALA A 180 -7.38 3.53 21.62
C ALA A 180 -6.44 3.01 20.51
N ALA A 181 -6.16 3.82 19.49
CA ALA A 181 -5.22 3.49 18.44
C ALA A 181 -3.80 3.27 18.98
N LYS A 182 -3.29 4.19 19.78
CA LYS A 182 -1.97 4.06 20.43
C LYS A 182 -1.90 2.84 21.33
N LYS A 183 -2.95 2.58 22.14
CA LYS A 183 -3.02 1.37 22.99
C LYS A 183 -2.96 0.09 22.15
N SER A 184 -3.67 0.05 21.02
CA SER A 184 -3.64 -1.09 20.09
C SER A 184 -2.26 -1.29 19.47
N TYR A 185 -1.63 -0.21 19.02
CA TYR A 185 -0.26 -0.23 18.54
C TYR A 185 0.72 -0.75 19.59
N ASP A 186 0.69 -0.22 20.82
CA ASP A 186 1.60 -0.62 21.91
C ASP A 186 1.41 -2.11 22.28
N SER A 187 0.16 -2.58 22.30
CA SER A 187 -0.15 -3.98 22.55
C SER A 187 0.38 -4.88 21.43
N PHE A 188 0.20 -4.48 20.19
CA PHE A 188 0.71 -5.22 19.03
C PHE A 188 2.24 -5.21 18.98
N LYS A 189 2.87 -4.04 19.21
CA LYS A 189 4.33 -3.91 19.29
C LYS A 189 4.92 -4.87 20.32
N LYS A 190 4.35 -4.97 21.52
CA LYS A 190 4.78 -5.92 22.56
C LYS A 190 4.73 -7.38 22.10
N ILE A 191 3.71 -7.75 21.32
CA ILE A 191 3.60 -9.11 20.76
C ILE A 191 4.72 -9.36 19.76
N VAL A 192 4.91 -8.45 18.80
CA VAL A 192 5.92 -8.62 17.73
C VAL A 192 7.33 -8.64 18.30
N THR A 193 7.70 -7.64 19.11
CA THR A 193 9.07 -7.49 19.62
C THR A 193 9.46 -8.52 20.67
N LYS A 194 8.49 -9.27 21.22
CA LYS A 194 8.77 -10.44 22.08
C LYS A 194 9.44 -11.59 21.33
N PHE A 195 9.15 -11.74 20.03
CA PHE A 195 9.58 -12.90 19.25
C PHE A 195 10.43 -12.53 18.04
N LEU A 196 10.38 -11.29 17.56
CA LEU A 196 11.08 -10.82 16.38
C LEU A 196 11.89 -9.56 16.71
N ASN A 197 13.09 -9.48 16.15
CA ASN A 197 13.91 -8.28 16.24
C ASN A 197 13.53 -7.32 15.09
N VAL A 198 12.35 -6.72 15.20
CA VAL A 198 11.80 -5.82 14.19
C VAL A 198 11.46 -4.48 14.83
N ASP A 199 12.01 -3.40 14.29
CA ASP A 199 11.64 -2.05 14.69
C ASP A 199 10.23 -1.72 14.22
N MET A 200 9.44 -1.12 15.12
CA MET A 200 8.07 -0.77 14.82
C MET A 200 7.81 0.71 15.08
N ASN A 201 7.26 1.40 14.09
CA ASN A 201 6.95 2.81 14.14
C ASN A 201 5.44 3.05 14.02
N PHE A 202 4.86 3.88 14.90
CA PHE A 202 3.48 4.32 14.76
C PHE A 202 3.39 5.43 13.72
N LEU A 203 2.77 5.14 12.57
CA LEU A 203 2.67 6.09 11.46
C LEU A 203 1.43 7.01 11.59
N GLY A 204 0.36 6.49 12.19
CA GLY A 204 -0.89 7.21 12.36
C GLY A 204 -2.09 6.29 12.58
N TRP A 205 -3.27 6.88 12.55
CA TRP A 205 -4.52 6.17 12.77
C TRP A 205 -5.69 6.81 12.03
N LEU A 206 -6.75 6.02 11.78
CA LEU A 206 -8.01 6.49 11.22
C LEU A 206 -9.17 5.99 12.07
N PRO A 207 -10.19 6.82 12.34
CA PRO A 207 -11.42 6.37 12.98
C PRO A 207 -12.29 5.58 12.01
N GLU A 208 -13.23 4.81 12.54
CA GLU A 208 -14.37 4.36 11.77
C GLU A 208 -15.18 5.57 11.30
N SER A 209 -15.52 5.63 10.00
CA SER A 209 -16.22 6.79 9.43
C SER A 209 -17.17 6.39 8.32
N LYS A 210 -18.38 6.94 8.42
CA LYS A 210 -19.39 6.84 7.34
C LYS A 210 -18.95 7.59 6.07
N SER A 211 -18.17 8.65 6.20
CA SER A 211 -17.65 9.39 5.06
C SER A 211 -16.65 8.57 4.24
N ILE A 212 -15.79 7.78 4.91
CA ILE A 212 -14.91 6.84 4.19
C ILE A 212 -15.73 5.77 3.48
N ALA A 213 -16.70 5.15 4.17
CA ALA A 213 -17.59 4.16 3.55
C ALA A 213 -18.38 4.76 2.38
N GLY A 214 -18.94 5.96 2.55
CA GLY A 214 -19.63 6.70 1.50
C GLY A 214 -18.73 7.05 0.31
N SER A 215 -17.46 7.35 0.54
CA SER A 215 -16.48 7.66 -0.51
C SER A 215 -16.22 6.46 -1.43
N ILE A 216 -16.21 5.26 -0.87
CA ILE A 216 -16.06 4.01 -1.62
C ILE A 216 -17.27 3.80 -2.54
N VAL A 217 -18.48 3.97 -2.00
CA VAL A 217 -19.73 3.87 -2.79
C VAL A 217 -19.80 4.93 -3.90
N ALA A 218 -19.38 6.16 -3.57
CA ALA A 218 -19.33 7.28 -4.52
C ALA A 218 -18.18 7.18 -5.53
N ARG A 219 -17.29 6.19 -5.42
CA ARG A 219 -16.09 6.03 -6.26
C ARG A 219 -15.22 7.29 -6.30
N LYS A 220 -15.14 7.99 -5.18
CA LYS A 220 -14.40 9.25 -5.06
C LYS A 220 -13.58 9.24 -3.79
N PRO A 221 -12.25 9.39 -3.87
CA PRO A 221 -11.39 9.40 -2.69
C PRO A 221 -11.90 10.36 -1.60
N ALA A 222 -11.90 9.90 -0.35
CA ALA A 222 -12.44 10.66 0.78
C ALA A 222 -11.73 12.01 0.94
N VAL A 223 -10.41 12.05 0.73
CA VAL A 223 -9.57 13.26 0.84
C VAL A 223 -9.92 14.35 -0.18
N LEU A 224 -10.67 14.04 -1.23
CA LEU A 224 -11.18 15.01 -2.22
C LEU A 224 -12.58 15.53 -1.89
N GLN A 225 -13.22 15.02 -0.84
CA GLN A 225 -14.56 15.42 -0.46
C GLN A 225 -14.50 16.65 0.46
N LYS A 226 -15.20 17.72 0.10
CA LYS A 226 -15.27 18.95 0.91
C LYS A 226 -15.94 18.72 2.27
N SER A 227 -16.79 17.68 2.37
CA SER A 227 -17.52 17.30 3.59
C SER A 227 -16.77 16.31 4.47
N LEU A 228 -15.50 15.99 4.17
CA LEU A 228 -14.72 15.09 5.01
C LEU A 228 -14.52 15.68 6.39
N GLU A 229 -14.73 14.91 7.43
CA GLU A 229 -14.60 15.33 8.82
C GLU A 229 -13.18 15.89 9.12
N PRO A 230 -13.06 16.99 9.88
CA PRO A 230 -11.76 17.62 10.18
C PRO A 230 -10.73 16.64 10.77
N ILE A 231 -11.17 15.69 11.60
CA ILE A 231 -10.28 14.67 12.16
C ILE A 231 -9.68 13.76 11.09
N LEU A 232 -10.48 13.37 10.09
CA LEU A 232 -9.99 12.56 8.97
C LEU A 232 -9.05 13.35 8.06
N GLN A 233 -9.39 14.62 7.76
CA GLN A 233 -8.51 15.49 7.00
C GLN A 233 -7.15 15.62 7.66
N LYS A 234 -7.13 15.85 8.99
CA LYS A 234 -5.91 15.92 9.78
C LYS A 234 -5.13 14.60 9.72
N ASN A 235 -5.79 13.48 10.02
CA ASN A 235 -5.13 12.19 10.13
C ASN A 235 -4.58 11.70 8.78
N PHE A 236 -5.32 11.89 7.67
CA PHE A 236 -4.78 11.59 6.33
C PHE A 236 -3.59 12.47 5.97
N SER A 237 -3.62 13.78 6.34
CA SER A 237 -2.48 14.68 6.12
C SER A 237 -1.26 14.25 6.94
N GLU A 238 -1.44 13.88 8.20
CA GLU A 238 -0.37 13.39 9.07
C GLU A 238 0.23 12.08 8.53
N ILE A 239 -0.62 11.11 8.15
CA ILE A 239 -0.17 9.85 7.57
C ILE A 239 0.58 10.09 6.25
N ALA A 240 0.05 10.89 5.34
CA ALA A 240 0.70 11.22 4.06
C ALA A 240 2.07 11.90 4.27
N ASN A 241 2.15 12.87 5.19
CA ASN A 241 3.40 13.53 5.55
C ASN A 241 4.43 12.55 6.15
N ASN A 242 3.98 11.62 6.99
CA ASN A 242 4.83 10.58 7.58
C ASN A 242 5.30 9.59 6.51
N LEU A 243 4.44 9.20 5.56
CA LEU A 243 4.83 8.39 4.40
C LEU A 243 5.92 9.07 3.57
N ALA A 244 5.78 10.37 3.30
CA ALA A 244 6.78 11.13 2.53
C ALA A 244 8.15 11.21 3.21
N LYS A 245 8.22 10.98 4.53
CA LYS A 245 9.45 11.06 5.34
C LYS A 245 9.93 9.70 5.84
N ILE A 246 9.18 8.62 5.54
CA ILE A 246 9.46 7.28 6.06
C ILE A 246 10.90 6.85 5.70
N GLU A 247 11.60 6.27 6.66
CA GLU A 247 12.95 5.80 6.45
C GLU A 247 12.98 4.55 5.56
N THR A 248 14.00 4.46 4.73
CA THR A 248 14.19 3.30 3.85
C THR A 248 14.86 2.17 4.61
N VAL A 249 14.41 0.94 4.36
CA VAL A 249 14.88 -0.27 5.01
C VAL A 249 15.63 -1.14 4.01
N LYS A 250 16.80 -1.64 4.42
CA LYS A 250 17.52 -2.62 3.62
C LYS A 250 16.84 -3.98 3.76
N SER A 251 16.62 -4.65 2.65
CA SER A 251 16.09 -6.02 2.62
C SER A 251 16.72 -6.80 1.47
N SER A 252 16.56 -8.12 1.49
CA SER A 252 17.04 -8.99 0.42
C SER A 252 16.03 -9.08 -0.74
N GLY A 253 16.52 -9.37 -1.95
CA GLY A 253 15.70 -9.62 -3.14
C GLY A 253 15.68 -8.48 -4.14
N VAL A 254 14.78 -8.60 -5.13
CA VAL A 254 14.58 -7.59 -6.18
C VAL A 254 13.88 -6.38 -5.59
N LYS A 255 14.29 -5.19 -6.00
CA LYS A 255 13.76 -3.91 -5.55
C LYS A 255 13.14 -3.13 -6.68
N PHE A 256 12.09 -2.35 -6.36
CA PHE A 256 11.66 -1.26 -7.24
C PHE A 256 12.78 -0.24 -7.35
N PHE A 257 12.99 0.27 -8.57
CA PHE A 257 13.95 1.34 -8.86
C PHE A 257 15.38 1.05 -8.33
N ASN A 258 15.91 -0.12 -8.68
CA ASN A 258 17.27 -0.51 -8.28
C ASN A 258 18.26 0.61 -8.60
N ASN A 259 18.75 1.26 -7.53
CA ASN A 259 19.81 2.24 -7.62
C ASN A 259 21.14 1.51 -7.35
N LYS A 260 21.72 0.92 -8.41
CA LYS A 260 23.16 0.64 -8.42
C LYS A 260 23.90 1.87 -8.85
#